data_9ec09e65e827e0bc3b21f92c39a4c878
#
_entry.id   9ec09e65e827e0bc3b21f92c39a4c878
#
_cell.length_a   1.000
_cell.length_b   1.000
_cell.length_c   1.000
_cell.angle_alpha   90.00
_cell.angle_beta   90.00
_cell.angle_gamma   90.00
#
_symmetry.space_group_name_H-M   'P 1'
#
loop_
_entity.id
_entity.type
_entity.pdbx_description
1 polymer ?
#
loop_
_entity_poly.entity_id
_entity_poly.type
_entity_poly.pdbx_seq_one_letter_code
_entity_poly.pdbx_strand_id
1 'polypeptide(L)'
;EFDVTNLARKWYLGDNHGVQLSAPKSESSFSQLHSSETANQPYFVLEYASLAGLESYLTYDHQSAGLAGTGSVSLVNGNLIFAHADTAMNGNRLPVSITHYYNSCDSDKDEFGMGYGWRTSLHQTLHKVLYNGEVEFVYTDGDGTEHFFKKNEDDQKKYSDQSGLSLTLEVGDENITITDKGDNVMTFPLVSDTPTEDAPETAKVLIQKIQDAVG
;
A
#
# COMPACT_ATOMS: atom_id res chain seq x y z
N GLU A 1 -10.68 19.26 14.23
CA GLU A 1 -9.69 18.59 13.37
C GLU A 1 -9.15 19.57 12.34
N PHE A 2 -7.82 19.53 12.06
CA PHE A 2 -7.18 20.41 11.09
C PHE A 2 -6.32 19.56 10.16
N ASP A 3 -6.48 19.74 8.86
CA ASP A 3 -5.59 19.15 7.87
C ASP A 3 -4.25 19.90 7.88
N VAL A 4 -3.19 19.19 8.25
CA VAL A 4 -1.82 19.70 8.31
C VAL A 4 -0.88 18.97 7.34
N THR A 5 -1.41 18.27 6.35
CA THR A 5 -0.67 17.45 5.38
C THR A 5 0.49 18.21 4.73
N ASN A 6 0.24 19.42 4.25
CA ASN A 6 1.29 20.24 3.63
C ASN A 6 2.38 20.70 4.62
N LEU A 7 2.02 20.84 5.89
CA LEU A 7 2.95 21.17 6.95
C LEU A 7 3.81 19.95 7.32
N ALA A 8 3.17 18.77 7.44
CA ALA A 8 3.85 17.51 7.69
C ALA A 8 4.87 17.17 6.58
N ARG A 9 4.53 17.41 5.30
CA ARG A 9 5.48 17.26 4.18
C ARG A 9 6.71 18.14 4.31
N LYS A 10 6.55 19.41 4.73
CA LYS A 10 7.69 20.31 4.99
C LYS A 10 8.55 19.82 6.15
N TRP A 11 7.93 19.33 7.21
CA TRP A 11 8.66 18.77 8.36
C TRP A 11 9.46 17.53 7.99
N TYR A 12 8.91 16.66 7.16
CA TYR A 12 9.62 15.50 6.64
C TYR A 12 10.86 15.88 5.84
N LEU A 13 10.81 17.00 5.11
CA LEU A 13 11.95 17.56 4.36
C LEU A 13 12.94 18.34 5.25
N GLY A 14 12.76 18.34 6.56
CA GLY A 14 13.65 18.99 7.52
C GLY A 14 13.30 20.43 7.87
N ASP A 15 12.23 21.00 7.30
CA ASP A 15 11.77 22.37 7.54
C ASP A 15 10.70 22.41 8.66
N ASN A 16 11.08 21.95 9.86
CA ASN A 16 10.18 21.88 11.01
C ASN A 16 10.33 23.08 11.93
N HIS A 17 9.40 24.02 11.86
CA HIS A 17 9.30 25.20 12.72
C HIS A 17 8.08 25.15 13.66
N GLY A 18 7.46 23.98 13.81
CA GLY A 18 6.27 23.78 14.64
C GLY A 18 4.97 24.27 13.97
N VAL A 19 3.91 24.36 14.76
CA VAL A 19 2.55 24.78 14.33
C VAL A 19 2.16 26.05 15.08
N GLN A 20 1.69 27.05 14.36
CA GLN A 20 1.03 28.20 14.93
C GLN A 20 -0.46 28.17 14.55
N LEU A 21 -1.32 28.18 15.55
CA LEU A 21 -2.75 28.37 15.37
C LEU A 21 -3.09 29.85 15.54
N SER A 22 -3.76 30.45 14.56
CA SER A 22 -4.20 31.84 14.60
C SER A 22 -5.67 31.94 14.22
N ALA A 23 -6.41 32.78 14.95
CA ALA A 23 -7.79 33.10 14.58
C ALA A 23 -7.83 34.18 13.47
N PRO A 24 -8.85 34.15 12.57
CA PRO A 24 -9.03 35.23 11.61
C PRO A 24 -9.26 36.56 12.33
N LYS A 25 -8.63 37.63 11.84
CA LYS A 25 -8.70 38.96 12.48
C LYS A 25 -10.07 39.62 12.47
N SER A 26 -11.05 39.06 11.74
CA SER A 26 -12.36 39.65 11.49
C SER A 26 -13.50 39.15 12.40
N GLU A 27 -13.25 38.16 13.25
CA GLU A 27 -14.28 37.56 14.10
C GLU A 27 -13.93 37.66 15.59
N SER A 28 -14.87 38.11 16.40
CA SER A 28 -14.77 38.10 17.88
C SER A 28 -15.17 36.73 18.43
N SER A 29 -14.49 35.69 18.00
CA SER A 29 -14.66 34.31 18.51
C SER A 29 -13.42 33.91 19.31
N PHE A 30 -13.61 33.13 20.36
CA PHE A 30 -12.51 32.48 21.05
C PHE A 30 -12.59 30.97 20.86
N SER A 31 -11.44 30.32 20.74
CA SER A 31 -11.34 28.87 20.73
C SER A 31 -10.49 28.43 21.91
N GLN A 32 -10.96 27.42 22.63
CA GLN A 32 -10.23 26.80 23.72
C GLN A 32 -9.60 25.50 23.21
N LEU A 33 -8.31 25.37 23.42
CA LEU A 33 -7.55 24.18 23.07
C LEU A 33 -7.13 23.47 24.36
N HIS A 34 -7.20 22.15 24.35
CA HIS A 34 -6.68 21.34 25.45
C HIS A 34 -5.14 21.34 25.41
N SER A 35 -4.50 21.36 26.58
CA SER A 35 -3.06 21.19 26.67
C SER A 35 -2.68 19.70 26.73
N SER A 36 -1.39 19.41 26.55
CA SER A 36 -0.86 18.04 26.68
C SER A 36 -1.04 17.40 28.06
N GLU A 37 -1.41 18.21 29.06
CA GLU A 37 -1.60 17.76 30.44
C GLU A 37 -3.07 17.49 30.81
N THR A 38 -3.98 17.62 29.85
CA THR A 38 -5.42 17.35 30.06
C THR A 38 -5.80 15.94 29.63
N ALA A 39 -6.98 15.47 30.08
CA ALA A 39 -7.49 14.15 29.67
C ALA A 39 -7.76 14.05 28.14
N ASN A 40 -8.00 15.18 27.48
CA ASN A 40 -8.17 15.27 26.02
C ASN A 40 -6.94 15.92 25.39
N GLN A 41 -5.83 15.24 25.43
CA GLN A 41 -4.57 15.72 24.87
C GLN A 41 -4.68 15.93 23.35
N PRO A 42 -4.10 17.00 22.78
CA PRO A 42 -3.95 17.11 21.36
C PRO A 42 -3.02 15.99 20.86
N TYR A 43 -3.43 15.30 19.80
CA TYR A 43 -2.64 14.27 19.16
C TYR A 43 -2.48 14.57 17.67
N PHE A 44 -1.49 13.96 17.09
CA PHE A 44 -1.16 14.08 15.68
C PHE A 44 -1.38 12.72 15.03
N VAL A 45 -2.18 12.66 13.98
CA VAL A 45 -2.32 11.45 13.15
C VAL A 45 -1.45 11.65 11.93
N LEU A 46 -0.46 10.79 11.75
CA LEU A 46 0.37 10.75 10.56
C LEU A 46 0.03 9.50 9.77
N GLU A 47 -0.49 9.71 8.59
CA GLU A 47 -0.75 8.66 7.62
C GLU A 47 0.33 8.71 6.55
N TYR A 48 0.92 7.58 6.24
CA TYR A 48 1.90 7.47 5.18
C TYR A 48 1.62 6.22 4.36
N ALA A 49 1.74 6.33 3.05
CA ALA A 49 1.74 5.19 2.16
C ALA A 49 3.17 4.68 2.00
N SER A 50 3.35 3.37 1.98
CA SER A 50 4.61 2.77 1.58
C SER A 50 4.84 3.06 0.10
N LEU A 51 5.97 3.66 -0.23
CA LEU A 51 6.43 3.87 -1.62
C LEU A 51 7.48 2.81 -1.95
N ALA A 52 7.26 1.58 -1.50
CA ALA A 52 8.24 0.51 -1.57
C ALA A 52 8.32 -0.15 -2.96
N GLY A 53 7.23 -0.14 -3.74
CA GLY A 53 7.14 -0.78 -5.04
C GLY A 53 7.48 0.12 -6.24
N LEU A 54 7.20 -0.38 -7.45
CA LEU A 54 7.32 0.36 -8.70
C LEU A 54 6.03 1.13 -9.00
N GLU A 55 5.82 2.20 -8.26
CA GLU A 55 4.65 3.06 -8.39
C GLU A 55 4.61 3.78 -9.74
N SER A 56 3.54 3.59 -10.51
CA SER A 56 3.40 4.11 -11.87
C SER A 56 3.42 5.63 -11.98
N TYR A 57 3.14 6.34 -10.90
CA TYR A 57 3.13 7.81 -10.82
C TYR A 57 4.46 8.41 -10.34
N LEU A 58 5.44 7.57 -9.92
CA LEU A 58 6.77 8.03 -9.53
C LEU A 58 7.74 8.00 -10.72
N THR A 59 8.79 8.79 -10.61
CA THR A 59 9.88 8.81 -11.60
C THR A 59 11.06 7.98 -11.09
N TYR A 60 11.56 7.12 -11.98
CA TYR A 60 12.68 6.23 -11.70
C TYR A 60 13.83 6.47 -12.69
N ASP A 61 15.06 6.30 -12.20
CA ASP A 61 16.23 6.10 -13.04
C ASP A 61 16.42 4.58 -13.24
N HIS A 62 16.34 4.14 -14.50
CA HIS A 62 16.42 2.73 -14.86
C HIS A 62 17.79 2.40 -15.43
N GLN A 63 18.43 1.38 -14.88
CA GLN A 63 19.74 0.88 -15.32
C GLN A 63 19.63 -0.61 -15.67
N SER A 64 19.91 -0.93 -16.92
CA SER A 64 19.94 -2.33 -17.36
C SER A 64 21.26 -3.00 -16.99
N ALA A 65 21.18 -4.16 -16.35
CA ALA A 65 22.29 -5.07 -16.12
C ALA A 65 22.33 -6.22 -17.15
N GLY A 66 21.78 -6.00 -18.35
CA GLY A 66 21.69 -7.00 -19.40
C GLY A 66 20.81 -8.19 -18.98
N LEU A 67 21.33 -9.40 -19.15
CA LEU A 67 20.60 -10.62 -18.79
C LEU A 67 20.38 -10.77 -17.28
N ALA A 68 21.13 -10.06 -16.45
CA ALA A 68 20.95 -10.11 -14.99
C ALA A 68 19.70 -9.36 -14.51
N GLY A 69 19.12 -8.47 -15.31
CA GLY A 69 17.90 -7.74 -14.95
C GLY A 69 18.02 -6.23 -15.10
N THR A 70 17.12 -5.53 -14.43
CA THR A 70 17.03 -4.07 -14.44
C THR A 70 16.93 -3.53 -13.01
N GLY A 71 17.79 -2.57 -12.67
CA GLY A 71 17.68 -1.78 -11.47
C GLY A 71 16.88 -0.51 -11.75
N SER A 72 15.99 -0.14 -10.84
CA SER A 72 15.17 1.07 -10.90
C SER A 72 15.30 1.83 -9.58
N VAL A 73 15.85 3.04 -9.62
CA VAL A 73 16.00 3.89 -8.44
C VAL A 73 14.94 4.97 -8.46
N SER A 74 14.10 5.00 -7.43
CA SER A 74 13.12 6.07 -7.26
C SER A 74 13.81 7.40 -7.02
N LEU A 75 13.50 8.41 -7.83
CA LEU A 75 14.03 9.76 -7.66
C LEU A 75 13.38 10.53 -6.49
N VAL A 76 12.34 9.99 -5.90
CA VAL A 76 11.60 10.60 -4.79
C VAL A 76 12.18 10.20 -3.44
N ASN A 77 12.42 8.89 -3.23
CA ASN A 77 12.83 8.34 -1.94
C ASN A 77 14.14 7.55 -1.99
N GLY A 78 14.75 7.39 -3.17
CA GLY A 78 15.99 6.64 -3.35
C GLY A 78 15.85 5.12 -3.25
N ASN A 79 14.61 4.59 -3.22
CA ASN A 79 14.39 3.15 -3.19
C ASN A 79 14.94 2.49 -4.45
N LEU A 80 15.79 1.48 -4.28
CA LEU A 80 16.27 0.62 -5.36
C LEU A 80 15.41 -0.62 -5.44
N ILE A 81 14.78 -0.81 -6.60
CA ILE A 81 14.12 -2.06 -6.96
C ILE A 81 14.92 -2.71 -8.09
N PHE A 82 15.36 -3.93 -7.88
CA PHE A 82 16.02 -4.73 -8.91
C PHE A 82 15.09 -5.86 -9.33
N ALA A 83 14.86 -5.99 -10.63
CA ALA A 83 13.98 -7.00 -11.20
C ALA A 83 14.77 -7.92 -12.13
N HIS A 84 14.64 -9.23 -11.93
CA HIS A 84 15.18 -10.28 -12.80
C HIS A 84 14.06 -11.24 -13.22
N ALA A 85 13.82 -11.35 -14.52
CA ALA A 85 12.85 -12.31 -15.06
C ALA A 85 13.50 -13.69 -15.18
N ASP A 86 13.03 -14.67 -14.41
CA ASP A 86 13.54 -16.06 -14.44
C ASP A 86 12.98 -16.82 -15.62
N THR A 87 11.66 -16.73 -15.80
CA THR A 87 10.95 -17.42 -16.87
C THR A 87 9.68 -16.68 -17.25
N ALA A 88 9.29 -16.80 -18.50
CA ALA A 88 8.00 -16.31 -18.97
C ALA A 88 7.41 -17.32 -19.96
N MET A 89 6.11 -17.56 -19.81
CA MET A 89 5.33 -18.37 -20.77
C MET A 89 4.24 -17.49 -21.36
N ASN A 90 4.16 -17.48 -22.68
CA ASN A 90 3.07 -16.80 -23.37
C ASN A 90 1.80 -17.62 -23.21
N GLY A 91 0.91 -17.19 -22.32
CA GLY A 91 -0.45 -17.70 -22.26
C GLY A 91 -1.28 -17.10 -23.41
N ASN A 92 -2.46 -17.68 -23.66
CA ASN A 92 -3.36 -17.16 -24.69
C ASN A 92 -3.89 -15.75 -24.36
N ARG A 93 -4.01 -15.39 -23.08
CA ARG A 93 -4.51 -14.10 -22.60
C ARG A 93 -3.69 -13.57 -21.43
N LEU A 94 -3.42 -14.40 -20.42
CA LEU A 94 -2.62 -14.05 -19.27
C LEU A 94 -1.23 -14.66 -19.45
N PRO A 95 -0.20 -13.86 -19.73
CA PRO A 95 1.17 -14.35 -19.70
C PRO A 95 1.56 -14.67 -18.26
N VAL A 96 2.18 -15.83 -18.06
CA VAL A 96 2.73 -16.20 -16.75
C VAL A 96 4.22 -15.93 -16.77
N SER A 97 4.67 -15.08 -15.87
CA SER A 97 6.09 -14.80 -15.66
C SER A 97 6.45 -14.94 -14.19
N ILE A 98 7.64 -15.49 -13.94
CA ILE A 98 8.24 -15.47 -12.60
C ILE A 98 9.38 -14.47 -12.66
N THR A 99 9.29 -13.46 -11.83
CA THR A 99 10.29 -12.39 -11.70
C THR A 99 10.72 -12.32 -10.25
N HIS A 100 12.02 -12.30 -10.01
CA HIS A 100 12.59 -11.96 -8.72
C HIS A 100 12.72 -10.46 -8.59
N TYR A 101 12.29 -9.94 -7.45
CA TYR A 101 12.44 -8.54 -7.08
C TYR A 101 13.28 -8.41 -5.82
N TYR A 102 14.23 -7.49 -5.84
CA TYR A 102 14.86 -6.95 -4.65
C TYR A 102 14.33 -5.56 -4.39
N ASN A 103 13.99 -5.26 -3.14
CA ASN A 103 13.50 -3.96 -2.74
C ASN A 103 14.32 -3.46 -1.55
N SER A 104 15.05 -2.34 -1.72
CA SER A 104 15.90 -1.81 -0.66
C SER A 104 15.12 -1.23 0.52
N CYS A 105 13.86 -0.82 0.34
CA CYS A 105 12.98 -0.39 1.43
C CYS A 105 12.53 -1.57 2.33
N ASP A 106 12.57 -2.79 1.83
CA ASP A 106 12.25 -4.02 2.57
C ASP A 106 13.50 -4.81 2.99
N SER A 107 14.70 -4.19 2.92
CA SER A 107 15.98 -4.85 3.18
C SER A 107 16.19 -5.30 4.63
N ASP A 108 15.32 -4.93 5.55
CA ASP A 108 15.29 -5.37 6.94
C ASP A 108 14.39 -6.59 7.17
N LYS A 109 13.70 -7.08 6.13
CA LYS A 109 12.73 -8.18 6.21
C LYS A 109 13.15 -9.34 5.30
N ASP A 110 13.00 -10.56 5.80
CA ASP A 110 13.04 -11.81 5.04
C ASP A 110 11.67 -12.50 5.13
N GLU A 111 10.66 -11.84 4.53
CA GLU A 111 9.26 -12.21 4.66
C GLU A 111 8.94 -13.56 4.02
N PHE A 112 9.70 -13.94 2.98
CA PHE A 112 9.42 -15.11 2.16
C PHE A 112 10.53 -16.18 2.21
N GLY A 113 11.53 -16.02 3.08
CA GLY A 113 12.66 -16.96 3.19
C GLY A 113 13.61 -16.96 1.99
N MET A 114 13.58 -15.87 1.20
CA MET A 114 14.43 -15.73 0.00
C MET A 114 15.66 -14.86 0.25
N GLY A 115 15.80 -14.32 1.44
CA GLY A 115 16.78 -13.32 1.82
C GLY A 115 16.15 -11.94 1.96
N TYR A 116 16.85 -11.08 2.68
CA TYR A 116 16.39 -9.75 3.04
C TYR A 116 16.08 -8.89 1.81
N GLY A 117 14.87 -8.37 1.75
CA GLY A 117 14.39 -7.53 0.65
C GLY A 117 14.05 -8.27 -0.64
N TRP A 118 14.17 -9.60 -0.68
CA TRP A 118 13.86 -10.40 -1.85
C TRP A 118 12.46 -11.00 -1.82
N ARG A 119 11.82 -10.96 -2.98
CA ARG A 119 10.52 -11.57 -3.23
C ARG A 119 10.38 -12.02 -4.69
N THR A 120 9.33 -12.74 -5.03
CA THR A 120 8.97 -13.03 -6.42
C THR A 120 7.62 -12.43 -6.77
N SER A 121 7.34 -12.33 -8.07
CA SER A 121 6.02 -11.92 -8.57
C SER A 121 4.85 -12.77 -8.06
N LEU A 122 5.12 -13.93 -7.48
CA LEU A 122 4.11 -14.81 -6.86
C LEU A 122 3.87 -14.53 -5.38
N HIS A 123 4.74 -13.74 -4.73
CA HIS A 123 4.60 -13.36 -3.32
C HIS A 123 3.67 -12.15 -3.15
N GLN A 124 2.44 -12.32 -3.65
CA GLN A 124 1.40 -11.32 -3.51
C GLN A 124 0.62 -11.57 -2.23
N THR A 125 0.37 -10.54 -1.45
CA THR A 125 -0.26 -10.65 -0.13
C THR A 125 -1.47 -9.74 0.00
N LEU A 126 -2.38 -10.13 0.91
CA LEU A 126 -3.54 -9.34 1.30
C LEU A 126 -3.66 -9.33 2.82
N HIS A 127 -3.95 -8.18 3.40
CA HIS A 127 -4.22 -8.04 4.82
C HIS A 127 -5.25 -6.91 5.06
N LYS A 128 -5.73 -6.80 6.30
CA LYS A 128 -6.61 -5.71 6.72
C LYS A 128 -5.84 -4.71 7.57
N VAL A 129 -6.20 -3.45 7.44
CA VAL A 129 -5.69 -2.35 8.28
C VAL A 129 -6.86 -1.59 8.90
N LEU A 130 -6.64 -1.04 10.08
CA LEU A 130 -7.56 -0.09 10.69
C LEU A 130 -7.13 1.32 10.33
N TYR A 131 -7.95 2.00 9.56
CA TYR A 131 -7.68 3.33 9.06
C TYR A 131 -8.84 4.27 9.44
N ASN A 132 -8.57 5.33 10.20
CA ASN A 132 -9.61 6.27 10.67
C ASN A 132 -10.84 5.61 11.31
N GLY A 133 -10.66 4.47 12.00
CA GLY A 133 -11.75 3.71 12.61
C GLY A 133 -12.51 2.81 11.63
N GLU A 134 -12.12 2.78 10.36
CA GLU A 134 -12.67 1.89 9.34
C GLU A 134 -11.69 0.78 8.98
N VAL A 135 -12.21 -0.40 8.65
CA VAL A 135 -11.40 -1.53 8.20
C VAL A 135 -11.25 -1.45 6.70
N GLU A 136 -10.02 -1.31 6.24
CA GLU A 136 -9.65 -1.30 4.83
C GLU A 136 -8.78 -2.53 4.49
N PHE A 137 -8.63 -2.84 3.21
CA PHE A 137 -7.72 -3.88 2.75
C PHE A 137 -6.49 -3.26 2.09
N VAL A 138 -5.34 -3.91 2.30
CA VAL A 138 -4.08 -3.62 1.60
C VAL A 138 -3.65 -4.86 0.85
N TYR A 139 -3.56 -4.73 -0.46
CA TYR A 139 -2.99 -5.72 -1.36
C TYR A 139 -1.56 -5.29 -1.71
N THR A 140 -0.59 -6.16 -1.46
CA THR A 140 0.80 -5.96 -1.89
C THR A 140 1.05 -6.85 -3.09
N ASP A 141 1.41 -6.26 -4.20
CA ASP A 141 1.68 -6.98 -5.44
C ASP A 141 3.07 -7.64 -5.49
N GLY A 142 3.43 -8.19 -6.65
CA GLY A 142 4.66 -8.98 -6.80
C GLY A 142 5.95 -8.18 -6.66
N ASP A 143 5.96 -6.88 -6.93
CA ASP A 143 7.14 -6.02 -6.76
C ASP A 143 7.21 -5.32 -5.41
N GLY A 144 6.16 -5.46 -4.58
CA GLY A 144 6.05 -4.86 -3.27
C GLY A 144 5.23 -3.58 -3.22
N THR A 145 4.60 -3.20 -4.34
CA THR A 145 3.69 -2.05 -4.34
C THR A 145 2.43 -2.34 -3.54
N GLU A 146 2.06 -1.42 -2.66
CA GLU A 146 0.86 -1.52 -1.84
C GLU A 146 -0.31 -0.78 -2.47
N HIS A 147 -1.45 -1.47 -2.58
CA HIS A 147 -2.70 -0.97 -3.13
C HIS A 147 -3.77 -0.98 -2.05
N PHE A 148 -4.31 0.19 -1.75
CA PHE A 148 -5.29 0.40 -0.70
C PHE A 148 -6.71 0.30 -1.26
N PHE A 149 -7.56 -0.46 -0.58
CA PHE A 149 -8.94 -0.68 -0.96
C PHE A 149 -9.89 -0.12 0.09
N LYS A 150 -10.68 0.87 -0.31
CA LYS A 150 -11.71 1.47 0.53
C LYS A 150 -13.05 0.78 0.30
N LYS A 151 -13.79 0.58 1.39
CA LYS A 151 -15.11 -0.03 1.39
C LYS A 151 -16.09 0.78 0.53
N ASN A 152 -16.89 0.07 -0.27
CA ASN A 152 -17.94 0.69 -1.07
C ASN A 152 -19.15 1.02 -0.17
N GLU A 153 -19.73 2.21 -0.32
CA GLU A 153 -20.89 2.65 0.45
C GLU A 153 -22.15 1.85 0.13
N ASP A 154 -22.31 1.48 -1.15
CA ASP A 154 -23.49 0.78 -1.66
C ASP A 154 -23.43 -0.75 -1.47
N ASP A 155 -22.24 -1.32 -1.35
CA ASP A 155 -22.05 -2.77 -1.22
C ASP A 155 -20.99 -3.10 -0.17
N GLN A 156 -21.45 -3.63 0.97
CA GLN A 156 -20.61 -3.94 2.13
C GLN A 156 -19.57 -5.06 1.88
N LYS A 157 -19.70 -5.82 0.79
CA LYS A 157 -18.77 -6.88 0.40
C LYS A 157 -17.74 -6.41 -0.62
N LYS A 158 -17.90 -5.20 -1.20
CA LYS A 158 -17.02 -4.66 -2.23
C LYS A 158 -16.17 -3.51 -1.73
N TYR A 159 -14.96 -3.48 -2.26
CA TYR A 159 -13.96 -2.46 -1.97
C TYR A 159 -13.34 -1.98 -3.28
N SER A 160 -13.09 -0.70 -3.38
CA SER A 160 -12.54 -0.05 -4.57
C SER A 160 -11.11 0.38 -4.32
N ASP A 161 -10.25 0.13 -5.29
CA ASP A 161 -8.86 0.57 -5.30
C ASP A 161 -8.74 2.10 -5.29
N GLN A 162 -7.84 2.60 -4.44
CA GLN A 162 -7.55 4.03 -4.30
C GLN A 162 -6.36 4.48 -5.18
N SER A 163 -5.64 3.54 -5.77
CA SER A 163 -4.42 3.81 -6.57
C SER A 163 -4.70 4.09 -8.05
N GLY A 164 -5.97 4.00 -8.48
CA GLY A 164 -6.39 4.28 -9.86
C GLY A 164 -6.13 3.15 -10.87
N LEU A 165 -5.77 1.96 -10.40
CA LEU A 165 -5.60 0.77 -11.25
C LEU A 165 -6.94 0.15 -11.66
N SER A 166 -8.04 0.61 -11.06
CA SER A 166 -9.40 0.09 -11.26
C SER A 166 -9.52 -1.39 -10.91
N LEU A 167 -8.88 -1.79 -9.82
CA LEU A 167 -9.07 -3.09 -9.20
C LEU A 167 -10.33 -3.05 -8.34
N THR A 168 -11.07 -4.15 -8.33
CA THR A 168 -12.23 -4.34 -7.45
C THR A 168 -11.97 -5.54 -6.55
N LEU A 169 -12.06 -5.34 -5.23
CA LEU A 169 -11.96 -6.40 -4.25
C LEU A 169 -13.37 -6.78 -3.79
N GLU A 170 -13.66 -8.08 -3.75
CA GLU A 170 -14.92 -8.62 -3.23
C GLU A 170 -14.66 -9.68 -2.18
N VAL A 171 -15.33 -9.54 -1.03
CA VAL A 171 -15.27 -10.49 0.09
C VAL A 171 -16.37 -11.51 -0.07
N GLY A 172 -16.00 -12.72 -0.51
CA GLY A 172 -16.90 -13.87 -0.61
C GLY A 172 -17.07 -14.61 0.72
N ASP A 173 -17.78 -15.73 0.68
CA ASP A 173 -18.03 -16.54 1.89
C ASP A 173 -16.84 -17.47 2.22
N GLU A 174 -16.04 -17.87 1.22
CA GLU A 174 -14.88 -18.76 1.39
C GLU A 174 -13.54 -18.12 1.04
N ASN A 175 -13.56 -17.06 0.25
CA ASN A 175 -12.34 -16.39 -0.25
C ASN A 175 -12.59 -14.91 -0.52
N ILE A 176 -11.50 -14.20 -0.77
CA ILE A 176 -11.49 -12.81 -1.24
C ILE A 176 -10.95 -12.82 -2.66
N THR A 177 -11.61 -12.07 -3.55
CA THR A 177 -11.17 -11.93 -4.94
C THR A 177 -10.82 -10.49 -5.26
N ILE A 178 -9.77 -10.30 -6.08
CA ILE A 178 -9.44 -9.02 -6.69
C ILE A 178 -9.54 -9.19 -8.20
N THR A 179 -10.36 -8.37 -8.84
CA THR A 179 -10.58 -8.40 -10.30
C THR A 179 -10.00 -7.14 -10.93
N ASP A 180 -9.25 -7.30 -12.02
CA ASP A 180 -8.69 -6.21 -12.81
C ASP A 180 -9.62 -5.79 -13.98
N LYS A 181 -9.20 -4.77 -14.74
CA LYS A 181 -9.91 -4.29 -15.94
C LYS A 181 -10.05 -5.33 -17.06
N GLY A 182 -9.21 -6.35 -17.08
CA GLY A 182 -9.21 -7.42 -18.07
C GLY A 182 -10.04 -8.61 -17.63
N ASP A 183 -10.80 -8.48 -16.52
CA ASP A 183 -11.54 -9.55 -15.87
C ASP A 183 -10.64 -10.72 -15.40
N ASN A 184 -9.35 -10.47 -15.20
CA ASN A 184 -8.47 -11.42 -14.52
C ASN A 184 -8.76 -11.40 -13.03
N VAL A 185 -8.80 -12.56 -12.40
CA VAL A 185 -9.19 -12.73 -11.01
C VAL A 185 -8.03 -13.28 -10.20
N MET A 186 -7.66 -12.58 -9.15
CA MET A 186 -6.74 -13.02 -8.10
C MET A 186 -7.55 -13.48 -6.90
N THR A 187 -7.25 -14.67 -6.38
CA THR A 187 -7.98 -15.27 -5.26
C THR A 187 -7.07 -15.41 -4.05
N PHE A 188 -7.56 -14.95 -2.92
CA PHE A 188 -6.91 -15.01 -1.60
C PHE A 188 -7.77 -15.76 -0.60
N PRO A 189 -7.20 -16.41 0.43
CA PRO A 189 -7.98 -16.92 1.54
C PRO A 189 -8.63 -15.77 2.31
N LEU A 190 -9.64 -16.09 3.13
CA LEU A 190 -10.22 -15.09 4.03
C LEU A 190 -9.18 -14.59 5.03
N VAL A 191 -9.14 -13.27 5.23
CA VAL A 191 -8.43 -12.65 6.34
C VAL A 191 -9.38 -12.69 7.54
N SER A 192 -9.19 -13.66 8.43
CA SER A 192 -10.11 -13.94 9.56
C SER A 192 -10.06 -12.86 10.63
N ASP A 193 -8.88 -12.31 10.90
CA ASP A 193 -8.68 -11.35 11.97
C ASP A 193 -9.28 -9.99 11.61
N THR A 194 -9.62 -9.22 12.65
CA THR A 194 -10.05 -7.84 12.52
C THR A 194 -9.03 -6.95 13.20
N PRO A 195 -8.51 -5.93 12.53
CA PRO A 195 -7.55 -5.01 13.14
C PRO A 195 -8.22 -4.20 14.26
N THR A 196 -7.42 -3.81 15.26
CA THR A 196 -7.86 -3.03 16.43
C THR A 196 -6.92 -1.83 16.61
N GLU A 197 -7.26 -0.90 17.50
CA GLU A 197 -6.36 0.22 17.81
C GLU A 197 -5.00 -0.23 18.37
N ASP A 198 -4.97 -1.34 19.12
CA ASP A 198 -3.73 -1.91 19.68
C ASP A 198 -2.95 -2.77 18.66
N ALA A 199 -3.63 -3.28 17.63
CA ALA A 199 -3.07 -4.07 16.55
C ALA A 199 -3.70 -3.61 15.22
N PRO A 200 -3.22 -2.50 14.63
CA PRO A 200 -3.87 -1.85 13.50
C PRO A 200 -3.76 -2.63 12.18
N GLU A 201 -2.95 -3.69 12.14
CA GLU A 201 -2.78 -4.55 10.97
C GLU A 201 -3.01 -6.03 11.35
N THR A 202 -3.60 -6.79 10.44
CA THR A 202 -3.74 -8.24 10.58
C THR A 202 -2.54 -8.97 9.97
N ALA A 203 -2.46 -10.28 10.22
CA ALA A 203 -1.53 -11.14 9.49
C ALA A 203 -1.84 -11.10 7.98
N LYS A 204 -0.79 -11.13 7.17
CA LYS A 204 -0.88 -11.19 5.71
C LYS A 204 -1.23 -12.60 5.25
N VAL A 205 -2.11 -12.73 4.26
CA VAL A 205 -2.41 -13.98 3.56
C VAL A 205 -1.82 -13.94 2.16
N LEU A 206 -1.29 -15.07 1.70
CA LEU A 206 -0.71 -15.21 0.36
C LEU A 206 -1.78 -15.50 -0.69
N ILE A 207 -1.54 -15.05 -1.91
CA ILE A 207 -2.36 -15.38 -3.08
C ILE A 207 -2.41 -16.90 -3.28
N GLN A 208 -3.57 -17.40 -3.66
CA GLN A 208 -3.80 -18.83 -3.94
C GLN A 208 -3.91 -19.13 -5.43
N LYS A 209 -4.49 -18.20 -6.19
CA LYS A 209 -4.79 -18.43 -7.61
C LYS A 209 -4.81 -17.11 -8.37
N ILE A 210 -4.31 -17.16 -9.60
CA ILE A 210 -4.53 -16.13 -10.63
C ILE A 210 -5.17 -16.81 -11.81
N GLN A 211 -6.24 -16.23 -12.32
CA GLN A 211 -7.06 -16.80 -13.39
C GLN A 211 -7.42 -15.70 -14.39
N ASP A 212 -7.38 -16.01 -15.67
CA ASP A 212 -7.87 -15.10 -16.70
C ASP A 212 -9.41 -15.10 -16.79
N ALA A 213 -9.97 -14.20 -17.59
CA ALA A 213 -11.41 -14.02 -17.76
C ALA A 213 -12.16 -15.27 -18.32
N VAL A 214 -11.45 -16.30 -18.75
CA VAL A 214 -12.03 -17.51 -19.37
C VAL A 214 -11.96 -18.72 -18.45
N GLY A 215 -11.12 -18.70 -17.42
CA GLY A 215 -11.00 -19.74 -16.39
C GLY A 215 -9.94 -20.79 -16.66
#